data_35208bd69fccc87338f2e0480e7d82f5
#
_entry.id   35208bd69fccc87338f2e0480e7d82f5
#
_cell.length_a   1.000
_cell.length_b   1.000
_cell.length_c   1.000
_cell.angle_alpha   90.00
_cell.angle_beta   90.00
_cell.angle_gamma   90.00
#
_symmetry.space_group_name_H-M   'P 1'
#
loop_
_entity.id
_entity.type
_entity.pdbx_description
1 polymer ?
#
loop_
_entity_poly.entity_id
_entity_poly.type
_entity_poly.pdbx_seq_one_letter_code
_entity_poly.pdbx_strand_id
1 'polypeptide(L)'
;MINNSRELAGVDEKHNQIDFALWKRAMPEHIMRWPSPWSDGFPGWHCECTAMGRKYLGDHFDIHGGGMDLIFPHHECEIAQAVASQGDEMVKYWMHNNMITINGQKMGKSLGNFITLEQFFTGNHDTLTQAYSPMT
;
A
#
# COMPACT_ATOMS: atom_id res chain seq x y z
N MET A 1 -15.69 -13.71 6.69
CA MET A 1 -14.49 -14.12 7.47
C MET A 1 -13.28 -13.60 6.74
N ILE A 2 -12.58 -12.62 7.32
CA ILE A 2 -11.33 -12.07 6.75
C ILE A 2 -10.23 -13.02 7.18
N ASN A 3 -9.81 -13.90 6.27
CA ASN A 3 -8.71 -14.83 6.51
C ASN A 3 -7.40 -14.07 6.32
N ASN A 4 -6.82 -13.58 7.40
CA ASN A 4 -5.49 -12.97 7.39
C ASN A 4 -4.46 -14.11 7.35
N SER A 5 -4.00 -14.47 6.17
CA SER A 5 -3.03 -15.55 5.94
C SER A 5 -1.56 -15.15 6.25
N ARG A 6 -1.33 -14.05 6.93
CA ARG A 6 0.00 -13.63 7.42
C ARG A 6 -0.01 -13.65 8.95
N GLU A 7 0.90 -14.42 9.55
CA GLU A 7 1.27 -14.23 10.94
C GLU A 7 1.93 -12.84 11.05
N LEU A 8 1.17 -11.90 11.56
CA LEU A 8 1.65 -10.54 11.82
C LEU A 8 2.23 -10.50 13.24
N ALA A 9 3.47 -10.07 13.38
CA ALA A 9 4.06 -9.79 14.67
C ALA A 9 3.20 -8.76 15.43
N GLY A 10 2.94 -8.99 16.73
CA GLY A 10 2.17 -8.08 17.57
C GLY A 10 0.64 -8.30 17.51
N VAL A 11 0.17 -9.45 17.00
CA VAL A 11 -1.27 -9.80 17.04
C VAL A 11 -1.79 -9.86 18.46
N ASP A 12 -0.95 -10.32 19.41
CA ASP A 12 -1.31 -10.45 20.83
C ASP A 12 -1.45 -9.09 21.54
N GLU A 13 -0.95 -8.02 20.94
CA GLU A 13 -1.04 -6.65 21.49
C GLU A 13 -2.34 -5.93 21.07
N LYS A 14 -3.13 -6.51 20.17
CA LYS A 14 -4.37 -5.92 19.67
C LYS A 14 -5.50 -6.11 20.66
N HIS A 15 -6.26 -5.05 20.92
CA HIS A 15 -7.53 -5.13 21.65
C HIS A 15 -8.69 -5.65 20.79
N ASN A 16 -8.65 -5.32 19.48
CA ASN A 16 -9.62 -5.77 18.49
C ASN A 16 -8.91 -6.31 17.23
N GLN A 17 -9.59 -7.20 16.51
CA GLN A 17 -9.04 -7.76 15.27
C GLN A 17 -8.80 -6.71 14.17
N ILE A 18 -9.56 -5.62 14.18
CA ILE A 18 -9.46 -4.51 13.23
C ILE A 18 -8.37 -3.50 13.60
N ASP A 19 -7.81 -3.58 14.81
CA ASP A 19 -6.72 -2.68 15.20
C ASP A 19 -5.51 -2.89 14.30
N PHE A 20 -4.80 -1.81 14.01
CA PHE A 20 -3.60 -1.82 13.19
C PHE A 20 -2.45 -1.05 13.84
N ALA A 21 -1.22 -1.43 13.50
CA ALA A 21 -0.04 -0.87 14.12
C ALA A 21 0.25 0.54 13.59
N LEU A 22 0.29 1.53 14.48
CA LEU A 22 0.77 2.88 14.18
C LEU A 22 2.30 2.96 14.28
N TRP A 23 2.88 2.24 15.24
CA TRP A 23 4.31 2.17 15.45
C TRP A 23 4.74 0.71 15.60
N LYS A 24 5.82 0.33 14.93
CA LYS A 24 6.36 -1.02 14.97
C LYS A 24 7.74 -1.02 15.60
N ARG A 25 7.97 -1.92 16.55
CA ARG A 25 9.27 -2.11 17.17
C ARG A 25 10.30 -2.57 16.13
N ALA A 26 11.45 -1.92 16.08
CA ALA A 26 12.55 -2.33 15.22
C ALA A 26 13.28 -3.55 15.78
N MET A 27 13.55 -4.52 14.91
CA MET A 27 14.46 -5.62 15.18
C MET A 27 15.90 -5.17 14.89
N PRO A 28 16.94 -5.87 15.41
CA PRO A 28 18.33 -5.46 15.21
C PRO A 28 18.74 -5.25 13.75
N GLU A 29 18.16 -5.99 12.82
CA GLU A 29 18.43 -5.94 11.38
C GLU A 29 17.76 -4.77 10.64
N HIS A 30 16.79 -4.09 11.28
CA HIS A 30 16.15 -2.94 10.67
C HIS A 30 17.09 -1.75 10.61
N ILE A 31 17.34 -1.24 9.40
CA ILE A 31 18.18 -0.07 9.15
C ILE A 31 17.45 1.22 9.51
N MET A 32 16.19 1.33 9.07
CA MET A 32 15.35 2.49 9.37
C MET A 32 14.70 2.30 10.74
N ARG A 33 15.10 3.11 11.69
CA ARG A 33 14.52 3.17 13.04
C ARG A 33 14.72 4.53 13.66
N TRP A 34 13.81 4.90 14.53
CA TRP A 34 13.85 6.12 15.32
C TRP A 34 13.50 5.83 16.77
N PRO A 35 14.05 6.59 17.73
CA PRO A 35 13.64 6.49 19.13
C PRO A 35 12.20 6.98 19.29
N SER A 36 11.44 6.32 20.14
CA SER A 36 10.10 6.72 20.53
C SER A 36 9.83 6.39 21.99
N PRO A 37 8.76 6.94 22.61
CA PRO A 37 8.38 6.58 23.97
C PRO A 37 8.00 5.11 24.14
N TRP A 38 7.65 4.42 23.06
CA TRP A 38 7.22 3.01 23.08
C TRP A 38 8.39 2.05 22.85
N SER A 39 9.26 2.38 21.91
CA SER A 39 10.47 1.62 21.58
C SER A 39 11.24 2.31 20.46
N ASP A 40 12.49 1.91 20.23
CA ASP A 40 13.10 2.14 18.93
C ASP A 40 12.29 1.40 17.87
N GLY A 41 11.89 2.11 16.81
CA GLY A 41 10.96 1.55 15.85
C GLY A 41 10.76 2.41 14.62
N PHE A 42 9.71 2.10 13.90
CA PHE A 42 9.32 2.79 12.66
C PHE A 42 7.80 2.85 12.53
N PRO A 43 7.26 3.82 11.77
CA PRO A 43 5.82 3.95 11.57
C PRO A 43 5.24 2.76 10.81
N GLY A 44 3.98 2.48 11.05
CA GLY A 44 3.19 1.61 10.19
C GLY A 44 3.04 2.23 8.79
N TRP A 45 3.00 1.43 7.75
CA TRP A 45 2.94 1.88 6.35
C TRP A 45 1.80 2.89 6.08
N HIS A 46 0.64 2.71 6.70
CA HIS A 46 -0.49 3.65 6.55
C HIS A 46 -0.16 5.05 7.08
N CYS A 47 0.61 5.13 8.18
CA CYS A 47 1.04 6.40 8.76
C CYS A 47 1.93 7.20 7.80
N GLU A 48 2.76 6.52 7.03
CA GLU A 48 3.63 7.15 6.03
C GLU A 48 2.80 7.85 4.97
N CYS A 49 1.81 7.16 4.39
CA CYS A 49 0.93 7.71 3.37
C CYS A 49 0.08 8.86 3.90
N THR A 50 -0.54 8.71 5.06
CA THR A 50 -1.33 9.77 5.70
C THR A 50 -0.47 11.01 5.99
N ALA A 51 0.71 10.83 6.56
CA ALA A 51 1.61 11.95 6.89
C ALA A 51 2.15 12.65 5.64
N MET A 52 2.53 11.90 4.60
CA MET A 52 3.00 12.47 3.33
C MET A 52 1.88 13.18 2.58
N GLY A 53 0.68 12.61 2.53
CA GLY A 53 -0.50 13.24 1.95
C GLY A 53 -0.75 14.62 2.58
N ARG A 54 -0.85 14.68 3.89
CA ARG A 54 -1.04 15.96 4.61
C ARG A 54 0.10 16.95 4.38
N LYS A 55 1.34 16.48 4.43
CA LYS A 55 2.50 17.34 4.31
C LYS A 55 2.61 18.02 2.93
N TYR A 56 2.32 17.29 1.86
CA TYR A 56 2.59 17.75 0.50
C TYR A 56 1.34 18.21 -0.25
N LEU A 57 0.16 17.68 0.10
CA LEU A 57 -1.10 17.99 -0.58
C LEU A 57 -2.07 18.79 0.30
N GLY A 58 -1.81 18.87 1.60
CA GLY A 58 -2.67 19.56 2.56
C GLY A 58 -3.63 18.63 3.29
N ASP A 59 -4.46 19.22 4.15
CA ASP A 59 -5.40 18.45 4.99
C ASP A 59 -6.48 17.75 4.16
N HIS A 60 -6.79 18.29 2.97
CA HIS A 60 -7.73 17.70 2.03
C HIS A 60 -7.16 17.76 0.62
N PHE A 61 -7.31 16.68 -0.14
CA PHE A 61 -6.94 16.60 -1.55
C PHE A 61 -7.95 15.78 -2.35
N ASP A 62 -7.95 15.96 -3.68
CA ASP A 62 -9.05 15.49 -4.51
C ASP A 62 -9.01 13.97 -4.73
N ILE A 63 -7.87 13.40 -5.11
CA ILE A 63 -7.79 12.02 -5.58
C ILE A 63 -6.65 11.28 -4.89
N HIS A 64 -6.96 10.09 -4.36
CA HIS A 64 -6.00 9.09 -3.91
C HIS A 64 -6.25 7.77 -4.64
N GLY A 65 -5.20 7.21 -5.22
CA GLY A 65 -5.32 6.01 -6.04
C GLY A 65 -4.45 4.85 -5.56
N GLY A 66 -4.89 3.64 -5.89
CA GLY A 66 -4.12 2.44 -5.60
C GLY A 66 -4.69 1.19 -6.25
N GLY A 67 -4.06 0.05 -6.02
CA GLY A 67 -4.63 -1.23 -6.42
C GLY A 67 -5.82 -1.63 -5.56
N MET A 68 -6.69 -2.48 -6.08
CA MET A 68 -7.84 -3.00 -5.31
C MET A 68 -7.42 -3.75 -4.04
N ASP A 69 -6.20 -4.26 -3.99
CA ASP A 69 -5.62 -4.89 -2.81
C ASP A 69 -5.31 -3.91 -1.68
N LEU A 70 -5.27 -2.61 -1.96
CA LEU A 70 -5.06 -1.55 -0.97
C LEU A 70 -6.36 -1.04 -0.35
N ILE A 71 -7.53 -1.32 -0.93
CA ILE A 71 -8.81 -0.92 -0.35
C ILE A 71 -8.85 -1.32 1.13
N PHE A 72 -8.56 -2.58 1.39
CA PHE A 72 -8.47 -3.10 2.74
C PHE A 72 -7.19 -3.93 2.92
N PRO A 73 -6.42 -3.72 3.99
CA PRO A 73 -6.68 -2.77 5.10
C PRO A 73 -6.07 -1.37 4.89
N HIS A 74 -5.25 -1.13 3.86
CA HIS A 74 -4.37 0.04 3.78
C HIS A 74 -5.14 1.37 3.74
N HIS A 75 -6.00 1.58 2.75
CA HIS A 75 -6.76 2.82 2.60
C HIS A 75 -7.77 3.03 3.73
N GLU A 76 -8.41 1.97 4.23
CA GLU A 76 -9.27 2.06 5.41
C GLU A 76 -8.50 2.53 6.65
N CYS A 77 -7.25 2.08 6.80
CA CYS A 77 -6.38 2.56 7.88
C CYS A 77 -6.00 4.04 7.69
N GLU A 78 -5.78 4.50 6.46
CA GLU A 78 -5.53 5.92 6.18
C GLU A 78 -6.76 6.78 6.50
N ILE A 79 -7.96 6.34 6.12
CA ILE A 79 -9.22 7.01 6.49
C ILE A 79 -9.36 7.11 8.00
N ALA A 80 -9.17 5.99 8.72
CA ALA A 80 -9.26 5.97 10.17
C ALA A 80 -8.24 6.93 10.83
N GLN A 81 -7.01 7.01 10.31
CA GLN A 81 -5.98 7.93 10.80
C GLN A 81 -6.34 9.40 10.53
N ALA A 82 -6.85 9.71 9.34
CA ALA A 82 -7.28 11.05 8.99
C ALA A 82 -8.40 11.51 9.91
N VAL A 83 -9.47 10.74 10.01
CA VAL A 83 -10.61 11.05 10.89
C VAL A 83 -10.18 11.20 12.34
N ALA A 84 -9.34 10.31 12.86
CA ALA A 84 -8.86 10.38 14.24
C ALA A 84 -7.95 11.59 14.51
N SER A 85 -7.16 12.02 13.54
CA SER A 85 -6.18 13.09 13.73
C SER A 85 -6.68 14.50 13.41
N GLN A 86 -7.65 14.64 12.51
CA GLN A 86 -8.16 15.94 12.05
C GLN A 86 -9.68 16.07 12.12
N GLY A 87 -10.41 14.99 12.42
CA GLY A 87 -11.87 15.01 12.55
C GLY A 87 -12.64 14.79 11.24
N ASP A 88 -11.94 14.65 10.12
CA ASP A 88 -12.55 14.49 8.79
C ASP A 88 -11.66 13.64 7.86
N GLU A 89 -12.23 13.14 6.76
CA GLU A 89 -11.49 12.44 5.73
C GLU A 89 -10.61 13.39 4.92
N MET A 90 -9.40 12.96 4.59
CA MET A 90 -8.47 13.79 3.81
C MET A 90 -8.67 13.67 2.29
N VAL A 91 -9.38 12.65 1.81
CA VAL A 91 -9.51 12.31 0.38
C VAL A 91 -10.95 12.45 -0.06
N LYS A 92 -11.17 13.18 -1.15
CA LYS A 92 -12.50 13.38 -1.73
C LYS A 92 -12.94 12.20 -2.60
N TYR A 93 -12.02 11.65 -3.40
CA TYR A 93 -12.29 10.54 -4.31
C TYR A 93 -11.21 9.46 -4.23
N TRP A 94 -11.62 8.25 -3.91
CA TRP A 94 -10.76 7.07 -3.95
C TRP A 94 -10.88 6.38 -5.31
N MET A 95 -9.75 6.09 -5.94
CA MET A 95 -9.70 5.40 -7.23
C MET A 95 -8.91 4.10 -7.12
N HIS A 96 -9.50 3.00 -7.53
CA HIS A 96 -8.85 1.69 -7.47
C HIS A 96 -8.82 1.03 -8.83
N ASN A 97 -7.63 0.57 -9.22
CA ASN A 97 -7.45 -0.24 -10.43
C ASN A 97 -7.23 -1.71 -10.06
N ASN A 98 -7.67 -2.60 -10.95
CA ASN A 98 -7.41 -4.02 -10.77
C ASN A 98 -5.95 -4.34 -11.08
N MET A 99 -5.50 -5.52 -10.64
CA MET A 99 -4.16 -6.01 -10.92
C MET A 99 -4.03 -6.43 -12.38
N ILE A 100 -2.86 -6.15 -12.97
CA ILE A 100 -2.52 -6.71 -14.28
C ILE A 100 -2.20 -8.19 -14.09
N THR A 101 -2.79 -9.02 -14.97
CA THR A 101 -2.58 -10.45 -14.98
C THR A 101 -1.93 -10.90 -16.27
N ILE A 102 -1.05 -11.90 -16.19
CA ILE A 102 -0.46 -12.59 -17.32
C ILE A 102 -0.95 -14.04 -17.26
N ASN A 103 -1.68 -14.48 -18.28
CA ASN A 103 -2.29 -15.83 -18.34
C ASN A 103 -3.12 -16.18 -17.09
N GLY A 104 -3.88 -15.18 -16.58
CA GLY A 104 -4.72 -15.37 -15.40
C GLY A 104 -3.99 -15.29 -14.05
N GLN A 105 -2.66 -15.15 -14.04
CA GLN A 105 -1.86 -15.01 -12.85
C GLN A 105 -1.44 -13.55 -12.64
N LYS A 106 -1.45 -13.07 -11.39
CA LYS A 106 -0.96 -11.73 -11.04
C LYS A 106 0.44 -11.52 -11.61
N MET A 107 0.66 -10.39 -12.29
CA MET A 107 1.99 -9.99 -12.74
C MET A 107 2.85 -9.57 -11.54
N GLY A 108 4.05 -10.12 -11.41
CA GLY A 108 4.97 -9.80 -10.32
C GLY A 108 6.39 -10.27 -10.57
N LYS A 109 7.36 -9.49 -10.11
CA LYS A 109 8.79 -9.82 -10.27
C LYS A 109 9.16 -11.17 -9.63
N SER A 110 8.60 -11.46 -8.46
CA SER A 110 8.83 -12.73 -7.76
C SER A 110 8.25 -13.95 -8.47
N LEU A 111 7.32 -13.74 -9.39
CA LEU A 111 6.69 -14.80 -10.20
C LEU A 111 7.37 -15.00 -11.56
N GLY A 112 8.37 -14.17 -11.88
CA GLY A 112 9.08 -14.25 -13.15
C GLY A 112 8.26 -13.89 -14.39
N ASN A 113 7.05 -13.37 -14.22
CA ASN A 113 6.13 -13.00 -15.31
C ASN A 113 5.98 -11.47 -15.49
N PHE A 114 6.94 -10.71 -15.01
CA PHE A 114 6.89 -9.25 -15.05
C PHE A 114 7.31 -8.74 -16.42
N ILE A 115 6.46 -7.89 -17.02
CA ILE A 115 6.71 -7.19 -18.27
C ILE A 115 6.90 -5.71 -17.96
N THR A 116 8.02 -5.13 -18.40
CA THR A 116 8.27 -3.70 -18.25
C THR A 116 7.46 -2.89 -19.27
N LEU A 117 7.23 -1.60 -19.00
CA LEU A 117 6.60 -0.70 -19.97
C LEU A 117 7.38 -0.61 -21.28
N GLU A 118 8.71 -0.62 -21.22
CA GLU A 118 9.57 -0.63 -22.41
C GLU A 118 9.31 -1.88 -23.26
N GLN A 119 9.32 -3.06 -22.65
CA GLN A 119 9.01 -4.32 -23.35
C GLN A 119 7.60 -4.30 -23.94
N PHE A 120 6.64 -3.77 -23.18
CA PHE A 120 5.26 -3.69 -23.64
C PHE A 120 5.11 -2.78 -24.87
N PHE A 121 5.74 -1.61 -24.86
CA PHE A 121 5.67 -0.67 -25.99
C PHE A 121 6.53 -1.05 -27.18
N THR A 122 7.62 -1.76 -26.96
CA THR A 122 8.51 -2.23 -28.06
C THR A 122 8.11 -3.61 -28.60
N GLY A 123 7.30 -4.36 -27.86
CA GLY A 123 6.97 -5.76 -28.18
C GLY A 123 8.14 -6.73 -27.94
N ASN A 124 9.21 -6.28 -27.29
CA ASN A 124 10.43 -7.08 -27.07
C ASN A 124 10.30 -7.95 -25.80
N HIS A 125 9.35 -8.91 -25.83
CA HIS A 125 9.16 -9.87 -24.76
C HIS A 125 8.49 -11.14 -25.32
N ASP A 126 8.91 -12.31 -24.90
CA ASP A 126 8.49 -13.61 -25.45
C ASP A 126 6.98 -13.87 -25.37
N THR A 127 6.30 -13.28 -24.40
CA THR A 127 4.85 -13.44 -24.23
C THR A 127 4.02 -12.39 -24.97
N LEU A 128 4.66 -11.38 -25.60
CA LEU A 128 3.99 -10.35 -26.36
C LEU A 128 3.97 -10.73 -27.84
N THR A 129 2.81 -10.64 -28.49
CA THR A 129 2.64 -10.91 -29.90
C THR A 129 2.87 -9.69 -30.79
N GLN A 130 2.86 -8.51 -30.19
CA GLN A 130 3.05 -7.22 -30.88
C GLN A 130 3.43 -6.12 -29.87
N ALA A 131 3.97 -5.02 -30.37
CA ALA A 131 4.13 -3.78 -29.61
C ALA A 131 2.76 -3.11 -29.39
N TYR A 132 2.61 -2.46 -28.25
CA TYR A 132 1.40 -1.74 -27.87
C TYR A 132 1.66 -0.23 -27.82
N SER A 133 0.74 0.54 -28.39
CA SER A 133 0.79 2.00 -28.29
C SER A 133 0.34 2.46 -26.90
N PRO A 134 0.92 3.55 -26.34
CA PRO A 134 0.39 4.17 -25.11
C PRO A 134 -1.07 4.61 -25.18
N MET A 135 -1.66 4.65 -26.35
CA MET A 135 -3.04 5.09 -26.60
C MET A 135 -4.02 3.95 -26.92
N THR A 136 -3.59 2.71 -26.78
CA THR A 136 -4.47 1.54 -26.98
C THR A 136 -5.01 0.96 -25.69
#